data_b088396ab5a94602c9ecf06ca54b8ab9
#
_entry.id   b088396ab5a94602c9ecf06ca54b8ab9
#
_cell.length_a   1.000
_cell.length_b   1.000
_cell.length_c   1.000
_cell.angle_alpha   90.00
_cell.angle_beta   90.00
_cell.angle_gamma   90.00
#
_symmetry.space_group_name_H-M   'P 1'
#
loop_
_entity.id
_entity.type
_entity.pdbx_description
1 polymer ?
#
loop_
_entity_poly.entity_id
_entity_poly.type
_entity_poly.pdbx_seq_one_letter_code
_entity_poly.pdbx_strand_id
1 'polypeptide(L)'
;EAIIKVGGAHGVKDIIVGMPHRGRLNILANVMQKPYKAIFHEFQGGSYKPEDVDGSGDVKYHLGASSDRVFDGNSVHLSLTANPSHLEAVNPVVLGKVRAKQDQLNDTDRHQVMPILLHGDAAFAGQGVVAECFQLSGIKGHRTGGTIHIVVNNQIGFTTAPHFSRTSPYPTDIALM
;
A
#
# COMPACT_ATOMS: atom_id res chain seq x y z
N GLU A 1 -3.46 2.02 12.10
CA GLU A 1 -4.83 2.36 12.51
C GLU A 1 -4.98 3.85 12.83
N ALA A 2 -4.06 4.48 13.56
CA ALA A 2 -4.15 5.93 13.89
C ALA A 2 -4.36 6.81 12.64
N ILE A 3 -3.62 6.56 11.57
CA ILE A 3 -3.75 7.29 10.28
C ILE A 3 -5.18 7.15 9.72
N ILE A 4 -5.74 5.94 9.77
CA ILE A 4 -7.10 5.65 9.26
C ILE A 4 -8.14 6.42 10.09
N LYS A 5 -8.03 6.33 11.42
CA LYS A 5 -8.92 7.03 12.35
C LYS A 5 -8.87 8.55 12.15
N VAL A 6 -7.67 9.13 12.12
CA VAL A 6 -7.49 10.58 11.92
C VAL A 6 -7.95 10.99 10.52
N GLY A 7 -7.60 10.23 9.49
CA GLY A 7 -8.07 10.48 8.12
C GLY A 7 -9.60 10.52 8.02
N GLY A 8 -10.27 9.52 8.61
CA GLY A 8 -11.74 9.49 8.65
C GLY A 8 -12.35 10.70 9.36
N ALA A 9 -11.76 11.14 10.47
CA ALA A 9 -12.19 12.34 11.18
C ALA A 9 -12.00 13.62 10.34
N HIS A 10 -11.07 13.62 9.38
CA HIS A 10 -10.84 14.72 8.44
C HIS A 10 -11.54 14.53 7.08
N GLY A 11 -12.47 13.58 6.96
CA GLY A 11 -13.30 13.43 5.76
C GLY A 11 -12.74 12.49 4.70
N VAL A 12 -11.65 11.76 4.98
CA VAL A 12 -11.17 10.70 4.09
C VAL A 12 -12.17 9.55 4.10
N LYS A 13 -12.62 9.15 2.93
CA LYS A 13 -13.59 8.07 2.73
C LYS A 13 -12.96 6.77 2.24
N ASP A 14 -11.93 6.90 1.42
CA ASP A 14 -11.22 5.77 0.82
C ASP A 14 -9.73 5.87 1.10
N ILE A 15 -9.12 4.77 1.54
CA ILE A 15 -7.67 4.64 1.66
C ILE A 15 -7.20 3.47 0.81
N ILE A 16 -6.31 3.76 -0.13
CA ILE A 16 -5.72 2.74 -1.00
C ILE A 16 -4.30 2.46 -0.53
N VAL A 17 -4.06 1.22 -0.13
CA VAL A 17 -2.81 0.77 0.47
C VAL A 17 -2.01 -0.05 -0.54
N GLY A 18 -0.74 0.28 -0.69
CA GLY A 18 0.28 -0.54 -1.35
C GLY A 18 1.36 -0.95 -0.36
N MET A 19 1.84 -2.17 -0.49
CA MET A 19 2.89 -2.66 0.38
C MET A 19 3.60 -3.89 -0.22
N PRO A 20 4.85 -4.18 0.21
CA PRO A 20 5.53 -5.40 -0.17
C PRO A 20 4.88 -6.63 0.50
N HIS A 21 5.41 -7.82 0.19
CA HIS A 21 4.97 -9.09 0.78
C HIS A 21 5.29 -9.19 2.29
N ARG A 22 6.41 -8.63 2.74
CA ARG A 22 6.82 -8.69 4.15
C ARG A 22 5.89 -7.88 5.04
N GLY A 23 5.37 -8.52 6.09
CA GLY A 23 4.40 -7.91 6.99
C GLY A 23 2.95 -7.87 6.48
N ARG A 24 2.70 -8.33 5.25
CA ARG A 24 1.38 -8.25 4.63
C ARG A 24 0.31 -9.06 5.36
N LEU A 25 0.65 -10.25 5.87
CA LEU A 25 -0.29 -11.04 6.68
C LEU A 25 -0.70 -10.33 7.96
N ASN A 26 0.21 -9.58 8.57
CA ASN A 26 -0.10 -8.74 9.73
C ASN A 26 -1.12 -7.64 9.37
N ILE A 27 -0.90 -6.95 8.26
CA ILE A 27 -1.84 -5.92 7.77
C ILE A 27 -3.20 -6.54 7.43
N LEU A 28 -3.22 -7.69 6.75
CA LEU A 28 -4.46 -8.41 6.44
C LEU A 28 -5.25 -8.75 7.71
N ALA A 29 -4.59 -9.30 8.72
CA ALA A 29 -5.25 -9.72 9.95
C ALA A 29 -5.65 -8.53 10.85
N ASN A 30 -4.72 -7.62 11.14
CA ASN A 30 -4.90 -6.62 12.18
C ASN A 30 -5.47 -5.29 11.65
N VAL A 31 -5.15 -4.89 10.42
CA VAL A 31 -5.65 -3.64 9.83
C VAL A 31 -6.89 -3.87 8.99
N MET A 32 -6.85 -4.84 8.08
CA MET A 32 -7.98 -5.19 7.21
C MET A 32 -9.03 -6.07 7.92
N GLN A 33 -8.71 -6.59 9.11
CA GLN A 33 -9.57 -7.48 9.91
C GLN A 33 -9.99 -8.77 9.18
N LYS A 34 -9.12 -9.28 8.31
CA LYS A 34 -9.34 -10.58 7.68
C LYS A 34 -9.25 -11.68 8.75
N PRO A 35 -10.30 -12.53 8.88
CA PRO A 35 -10.29 -13.58 9.91
C PRO A 35 -9.10 -14.54 9.73
N TYR A 36 -8.43 -14.91 10.82
CA TYR A 36 -7.33 -15.87 10.79
C TYR A 36 -7.76 -17.20 10.15
N LYS A 37 -8.99 -17.64 10.40
CA LYS A 37 -9.54 -18.85 9.78
C LYS A 37 -9.52 -18.77 8.25
N ALA A 38 -9.85 -17.62 7.67
CA ALA A 38 -9.79 -17.41 6.24
C ALA A 38 -8.35 -17.44 5.72
N ILE A 39 -7.42 -16.80 6.43
CA ILE A 39 -5.99 -16.80 6.08
C ILE A 39 -5.45 -18.24 6.09
N PHE A 40 -5.69 -19.00 7.17
CA PHE A 40 -5.21 -20.40 7.26
C PHE A 40 -5.86 -21.32 6.23
N HIS A 41 -7.16 -21.12 5.94
CA HIS A 41 -7.83 -21.88 4.90
C HIS A 41 -7.19 -21.66 3.52
N GLU A 42 -6.86 -20.42 3.19
CA GLU A 42 -6.14 -20.12 1.94
C GLU A 42 -4.75 -20.79 1.88
N PHE A 43 -4.02 -20.82 3.00
CA PHE A 43 -2.74 -21.53 3.06
C PHE A 43 -2.86 -23.05 2.89
N GLN A 44 -3.98 -23.64 3.25
CA GLN A 44 -4.28 -25.05 3.04
C GLN A 44 -4.76 -25.37 1.61
N GLY A 45 -4.69 -24.41 0.69
CA GLY A 45 -5.11 -24.59 -0.70
C GLY A 45 -6.60 -24.32 -0.97
N GLY A 46 -7.36 -23.92 0.07
CA GLY A 46 -8.73 -23.48 -0.09
C GLY A 46 -8.82 -22.12 -0.81
N SER A 47 -9.89 -21.90 -1.57
CA SER A 47 -10.25 -20.60 -2.12
C SER A 47 -11.35 -19.99 -1.27
N TYR A 48 -11.18 -18.73 -0.87
CA TYR A 48 -12.24 -17.95 -0.22
C TYR A 48 -13.02 -17.12 -1.25
N LYS A 49 -12.75 -17.34 -2.54
CA LYS A 49 -13.46 -16.68 -3.63
C LYS A 49 -14.66 -17.53 -4.08
N PRO A 50 -15.76 -16.91 -4.54
CA PRO A 50 -16.81 -17.63 -5.24
C PRO A 50 -16.25 -18.42 -6.42
N GLU A 51 -16.89 -19.53 -6.77
CA GLU A 51 -16.43 -20.52 -7.75
C GLU A 51 -16.25 -20.01 -9.19
N ASP A 52 -16.65 -18.76 -9.47
CA ASP A 52 -16.68 -18.20 -10.83
C ASP A 52 -15.44 -17.39 -11.23
N VAL A 53 -14.35 -17.42 -10.46
CA VAL A 53 -13.12 -16.71 -10.82
C VAL A 53 -12.03 -17.68 -11.16
N ASP A 54 -11.89 -17.99 -12.46
CA ASP A 54 -10.72 -18.65 -13.04
C ASP A 54 -9.48 -17.78 -12.82
N GLY A 55 -8.69 -18.13 -11.83
CA GLY A 55 -7.41 -17.47 -11.54
C GLY A 55 -6.36 -18.50 -11.19
N SER A 56 -5.27 -18.55 -11.96
CA SER A 56 -4.08 -19.29 -11.58
C SER A 56 -3.60 -18.83 -10.20
N GLY A 57 -3.23 -19.77 -9.33
CA GLY A 57 -2.86 -19.47 -7.94
C GLY A 57 -1.64 -18.58 -7.84
N ASP A 58 -1.87 -17.32 -7.51
CA ASP A 58 -0.79 -16.44 -7.06
C ASP A 58 -0.42 -16.75 -5.61
N VAL A 59 0.75 -16.30 -5.20
CA VAL A 59 1.22 -16.42 -3.82
C VAL A 59 0.26 -15.69 -2.89
N LYS A 60 -0.25 -16.40 -1.88
CA LYS A 60 -1.37 -15.91 -1.05
C LYS A 60 -1.14 -14.52 -0.41
N TYR A 61 0.10 -14.19 -0.08
CA TYR A 61 0.46 -12.89 0.47
C TYR A 61 0.65 -11.77 -0.59
N HIS A 62 0.40 -12.03 -1.86
CA HIS A 62 0.33 -11.01 -2.92
C HIS A 62 -1.10 -10.53 -3.20
N LEU A 63 -2.10 -11.27 -2.72
CA LEU A 63 -3.51 -10.96 -2.97
C LEU A 63 -3.92 -9.62 -2.34
N GLY A 64 -4.86 -8.95 -3.01
CA GLY A 64 -5.52 -7.77 -2.50
C GLY A 64 -6.61 -8.12 -1.49
N ALA A 65 -7.09 -7.11 -0.79
CA ALA A 65 -8.23 -7.20 0.12
C ALA A 65 -8.93 -5.86 0.21
N SER A 66 -10.23 -5.89 0.55
CA SER A 66 -11.01 -4.70 0.87
C SER A 66 -11.77 -4.91 2.17
N SER A 67 -11.90 -3.87 2.97
CA SER A 67 -12.73 -3.87 4.16
C SER A 67 -13.13 -2.46 4.56
N ASP A 68 -14.27 -2.32 5.21
CA ASP A 68 -14.70 -1.07 5.81
C ASP A 68 -14.30 -1.05 7.28
N ARG A 69 -13.77 0.08 7.72
CA ARG A 69 -13.41 0.31 9.11
C ARG A 69 -14.16 1.52 9.65
N VAL A 70 -14.68 1.38 10.86
CA VAL A 70 -15.42 2.47 11.53
C VAL A 70 -14.65 2.90 12.77
N PHE A 71 -14.35 4.19 12.85
CA PHE A 71 -13.71 4.83 14.01
C PHE A 71 -14.51 6.08 14.41
N ASP A 72 -14.98 6.11 15.64
CA ASP A 72 -15.73 7.24 16.19
C ASP A 72 -16.91 7.70 15.27
N GLY A 73 -17.60 6.72 14.66
CA GLY A 73 -18.72 6.96 13.75
C GLY A 73 -18.32 7.27 12.29
N ASN A 74 -17.03 7.46 12.00
CA ASN A 74 -16.55 7.68 10.64
C ASN A 74 -16.21 6.36 9.95
N SER A 75 -16.87 6.07 8.83
CA SER A 75 -16.58 4.89 7.99
C SER A 75 -15.51 5.24 6.95
N VAL A 76 -14.49 4.40 6.87
CA VAL A 76 -13.41 4.52 5.88
C VAL A 76 -13.26 3.19 5.15
N HIS A 77 -13.36 3.22 3.83
CA HIS A 77 -13.11 2.06 2.98
C HIS A 77 -11.61 1.86 2.79
N LEU A 78 -11.12 0.67 3.12
CA LEU A 78 -9.72 0.28 2.91
C LEU A 78 -9.61 -0.66 1.72
N SER A 79 -8.68 -0.38 0.82
CA SER A 79 -8.36 -1.24 -0.32
C SER A 79 -6.86 -1.54 -0.32
N LEU A 80 -6.48 -2.76 0.05
CA LEU A 80 -5.12 -3.25 -0.07
C LEU A 80 -4.91 -3.77 -1.49
N THR A 81 -4.07 -3.10 -2.24
CA THR A 81 -3.80 -3.45 -3.64
C THR A 81 -2.99 -4.74 -3.74
N ALA A 82 -3.42 -5.65 -4.62
CA ALA A 82 -2.59 -6.80 -4.99
C ALA A 82 -1.26 -6.32 -5.57
N ASN A 83 -0.18 -7.04 -5.33
CA ASN A 83 1.13 -6.70 -5.87
C ASN A 83 1.87 -7.94 -6.40
N PRO A 84 2.75 -7.77 -7.39
CA PRO A 84 3.68 -8.83 -7.79
C PRO A 84 4.84 -8.94 -6.79
N SER A 85 5.71 -9.93 -6.98
CA SER A 85 6.96 -10.06 -6.21
C SER A 85 8.00 -8.97 -6.52
N HIS A 86 7.78 -8.16 -7.55
CA HIS A 86 8.64 -7.03 -7.92
C HIS A 86 8.47 -5.90 -6.91
N LEU A 87 9.53 -5.63 -6.15
CA LEU A 87 9.52 -4.60 -5.12
C LEU A 87 9.23 -3.22 -5.71
N GLU A 88 8.39 -2.45 -5.02
CA GLU A 88 7.96 -1.08 -5.35
C GLU A 88 7.09 -0.95 -6.62
N ALA A 89 6.89 -2.02 -7.41
CA ALA A 89 6.05 -1.96 -8.61
C ALA A 89 4.58 -1.62 -8.31
N VAL A 90 4.13 -1.83 -7.09
CA VAL A 90 2.77 -1.48 -6.65
C VAL A 90 2.57 0.03 -6.47
N ASN A 91 3.64 0.81 -6.31
CA ASN A 91 3.54 2.25 -6.03
C ASN A 91 2.77 3.01 -7.13
N PRO A 92 3.18 2.98 -8.40
CA PRO A 92 2.45 3.67 -9.46
C PRO A 92 1.03 3.11 -9.65
N VAL A 93 0.80 1.82 -9.38
CA VAL A 93 -0.53 1.21 -9.43
C VAL A 93 -1.46 1.82 -8.38
N VAL A 94 -0.98 1.98 -7.14
CA VAL A 94 -1.75 2.63 -6.07
C VAL A 94 -2.05 4.09 -6.42
N LEU A 95 -1.06 4.84 -6.90
CA LEU A 95 -1.26 6.23 -7.31
C LEU A 95 -2.30 6.36 -8.43
N GLY A 96 -2.23 5.48 -9.43
CA GLY A 96 -3.22 5.42 -10.51
C GLY A 96 -4.64 5.08 -10.01
N LYS A 97 -4.76 4.11 -9.10
CA LYS A 97 -6.05 3.76 -8.45
C LYS A 97 -6.63 4.92 -7.65
N VAL A 98 -5.79 5.61 -6.87
CA VAL A 98 -6.21 6.79 -6.11
C VAL A 98 -6.73 7.87 -7.07
N ARG A 99 -5.99 8.17 -8.13
CA ARG A 99 -6.40 9.17 -9.12
C ARG A 99 -7.73 8.81 -9.77
N ALA A 100 -7.89 7.56 -10.20
CA ALA A 100 -9.15 7.09 -10.80
C ALA A 100 -10.32 7.19 -9.81
N LYS A 101 -10.09 6.85 -8.54
CA LYS A 101 -11.11 6.95 -7.50
C LYS A 101 -11.51 8.41 -7.22
N GLN A 102 -10.54 9.33 -7.18
CA GLN A 102 -10.79 10.76 -7.05
C GLN A 102 -11.65 11.28 -8.21
N ASP A 103 -11.33 10.87 -9.44
CA ASP A 103 -12.11 11.25 -10.63
C ASP A 103 -13.55 10.66 -10.56
N GLN A 104 -13.72 9.41 -10.12
CA GLN A 104 -15.04 8.79 -9.92
C GLN A 104 -15.90 9.49 -8.87
N LEU A 105 -15.28 9.99 -7.81
CA LEU A 105 -15.95 10.69 -6.71
C LEU A 105 -16.11 12.19 -6.95
N ASN A 106 -15.62 12.73 -8.07
CA ASN A 106 -15.48 14.16 -8.32
C ASN A 106 -14.72 14.88 -7.20
N ASP A 107 -13.73 14.20 -6.61
CA ASP A 107 -12.88 14.73 -5.54
C ASP A 107 -11.77 15.63 -6.12
N THR A 108 -12.17 16.77 -6.63
CA THR A 108 -11.27 17.74 -7.30
C THR A 108 -10.21 18.31 -6.35
N ASP A 109 -10.56 18.43 -5.07
CA ASP A 109 -9.69 18.96 -4.02
C ASP A 109 -8.77 17.89 -3.42
N ARG A 110 -8.98 16.60 -3.76
CA ARG A 110 -8.18 15.45 -3.33
C ARG A 110 -8.13 15.26 -1.81
N HIS A 111 -9.27 15.42 -1.16
CA HIS A 111 -9.42 15.27 0.28
C HIS A 111 -10.07 13.96 0.72
N GLN A 112 -10.76 13.26 -0.20
CA GLN A 112 -11.56 12.11 0.14
C GLN A 112 -10.86 10.76 -0.07
N VAL A 113 -9.83 10.71 -0.95
CA VAL A 113 -9.10 9.49 -1.25
C VAL A 113 -7.62 9.65 -0.96
N MET A 114 -7.09 8.81 -0.07
CA MET A 114 -5.71 8.92 0.41
C MET A 114 -4.89 7.67 0.07
N PRO A 115 -3.72 7.81 -0.56
CA PRO A 115 -2.78 6.69 -0.72
C PRO A 115 -1.91 6.52 0.51
N ILE A 116 -1.67 5.25 0.90
CA ILE A 116 -0.66 4.85 1.88
C ILE A 116 0.24 3.81 1.23
N LEU A 117 1.55 4.06 1.23
CA LEU A 117 2.55 3.15 0.73
C LEU A 117 3.50 2.73 1.86
N LEU A 118 3.59 1.42 2.09
CA LEU A 118 4.58 0.84 3.01
C LEU A 118 5.76 0.32 2.21
N HIS A 119 6.96 0.46 2.76
CA HIS A 119 8.21 0.12 2.08
C HIS A 119 9.18 -0.58 3.02
N GLY A 120 10.02 -1.47 2.47
CA GLY A 120 11.28 -1.83 3.08
C GLY A 120 12.34 -0.78 2.72
N ASP A 121 13.27 -0.52 3.61
CA ASP A 121 14.29 0.54 3.46
C ASP A 121 15.19 0.36 2.23
N ALA A 122 15.66 -0.85 1.97
CA ALA A 122 16.53 -1.13 0.85
C ALA A 122 15.84 -0.93 -0.51
N ALA A 123 14.57 -1.37 -0.63
CA ALA A 123 13.80 -1.19 -1.84
C ALA A 123 13.43 0.29 -2.05
N PHE A 124 13.02 0.99 -1.00
CA PHE A 124 12.68 2.41 -1.07
C PHE A 124 13.87 3.25 -1.56
N ALA A 125 15.05 3.03 -1.01
CA ALA A 125 16.25 3.75 -1.41
C ALA A 125 16.82 3.31 -2.76
N GLY A 126 16.63 2.03 -3.16
CA GLY A 126 17.34 1.44 -4.28
C GLY A 126 16.53 1.19 -5.56
N GLN A 127 15.19 1.21 -5.50
CA GLN A 127 14.35 0.99 -6.69
C GLN A 127 14.00 2.30 -7.38
N GLY A 128 14.42 2.46 -8.65
CA GLY A 128 14.22 3.69 -9.43
C GLY A 128 12.77 4.13 -9.55
N VAL A 129 11.82 3.20 -9.54
CA VAL A 129 10.37 3.50 -9.61
C VAL A 129 9.89 4.38 -8.45
N VAL A 130 10.56 4.34 -7.29
CA VAL A 130 10.25 5.22 -6.15
C VAL A 130 10.53 6.67 -6.52
N ALA A 131 11.72 6.96 -7.04
CA ALA A 131 12.10 8.30 -7.50
C ALA A 131 11.17 8.79 -8.64
N GLU A 132 10.82 7.91 -9.58
CA GLU A 132 9.89 8.22 -10.67
C GLU A 132 8.51 8.62 -10.13
N CYS A 133 7.98 7.91 -9.13
CA CYS A 133 6.72 8.27 -8.47
C CYS A 133 6.78 9.64 -7.81
N PHE A 134 7.89 9.99 -7.15
CA PHE A 134 8.07 11.33 -6.58
C PHE A 134 8.11 12.41 -7.67
N GLN A 135 8.79 12.16 -8.78
CA GLN A 135 8.84 13.11 -9.89
C GLN A 135 7.47 13.33 -10.55
N LEU A 136 6.57 12.34 -10.50
CA LEU A 136 5.20 12.47 -11.02
C LEU A 136 4.26 13.22 -10.06
N SER A 137 4.60 13.32 -8.78
CA SER A 137 3.69 13.79 -7.71
C SER A 137 3.15 15.21 -7.90
N GLY A 138 3.92 16.11 -8.52
CA GLY A 138 3.53 17.49 -8.82
C GLY A 138 2.88 17.69 -10.19
N ILE A 139 2.93 16.69 -11.07
CA ILE A 139 2.45 16.82 -12.45
C ILE A 139 0.91 16.78 -12.47
N LYS A 140 0.29 17.75 -13.14
CA LYS A 140 -1.17 17.95 -13.17
C LYS A 140 -1.97 16.68 -13.51
N GLY A 141 -1.51 15.86 -14.44
CA GLY A 141 -2.17 14.62 -14.86
C GLY A 141 -1.99 13.46 -13.87
N HIS A 142 -1.00 13.51 -12.98
CA HIS A 142 -0.61 12.40 -12.11
C HIS A 142 -0.80 12.66 -10.62
N ARG A 143 -0.81 13.92 -10.19
CA ARG A 143 -0.90 14.29 -8.78
C ARG A 143 -2.17 13.74 -8.10
N THR A 144 -2.01 13.24 -6.89
CA THR A 144 -3.08 12.70 -6.04
C THR A 144 -3.38 13.56 -4.80
N GLY A 145 -2.69 14.66 -4.61
CA GLY A 145 -2.81 15.53 -3.43
C GLY A 145 -1.87 15.17 -2.30
N GLY A 146 -1.11 14.11 -2.43
CA GLY A 146 -0.11 13.65 -1.46
C GLY A 146 -0.20 12.15 -1.22
N THR A 147 0.87 11.58 -0.66
CA THR A 147 0.96 10.16 -0.32
C THR A 147 1.65 10.01 1.03
N ILE A 148 1.11 9.18 1.90
CA ILE A 148 1.79 8.83 3.15
C ILE A 148 2.70 7.62 2.87
N HIS A 149 4.01 7.84 3.02
CA HIS A 149 5.02 6.79 2.92
C HIS A 149 5.45 6.33 4.31
N ILE A 150 5.41 5.02 4.54
CA ILE A 150 5.86 4.40 5.80
C ILE A 150 7.02 3.48 5.47
N VAL A 151 8.23 3.87 5.84
CA VAL A 151 9.44 3.09 5.60
C VAL A 151 9.80 2.28 6.84
N VAL A 152 9.76 0.95 6.72
CA VAL A 152 10.20 0.03 7.76
C VAL A 152 11.69 -0.22 7.57
N ASN A 153 12.52 0.52 8.31
CA ASN A 153 13.97 0.39 8.25
C ASN A 153 14.44 -0.82 9.06
N ASN A 154 14.23 -2.01 8.52
CA ASN A 154 14.68 -3.27 9.09
C ASN A 154 16.12 -3.64 8.69
N GLN A 155 16.78 -2.82 7.88
CA GLN A 155 18.14 -2.97 7.38
C GLN A 155 18.40 -4.28 6.60
N ILE A 156 17.34 -4.83 6.01
CA ILE A 156 17.42 -6.05 5.19
C ILE A 156 17.44 -5.66 3.70
N GLY A 157 18.58 -5.93 3.06
CA GLY A 157 18.78 -5.78 1.63
C GLY A 157 19.30 -7.05 1.00
N PHE A 158 18.50 -8.11 0.94
CA PHE A 158 18.88 -9.43 0.46
C PHE A 158 20.12 -9.94 1.23
N THR A 159 21.26 -10.16 0.56
CA THR A 159 22.54 -10.59 1.17
C THR A 159 23.49 -9.43 1.51
N THR A 160 23.09 -8.18 1.28
CA THR A 160 23.94 -7.01 1.47
C THR A 160 23.93 -6.58 2.94
N ALA A 161 25.12 -6.48 3.55
CA ALA A 161 25.22 -5.96 4.90
C ALA A 161 24.82 -4.45 4.93
N PRO A 162 24.17 -3.97 6.02
CA PRO A 162 23.61 -2.62 6.07
C PRO A 162 24.57 -1.49 5.72
N HIS A 163 25.82 -1.58 6.18
CA HIS A 163 26.84 -0.55 5.94
C HIS A 163 27.34 -0.46 4.49
N PHE A 164 27.01 -1.45 3.64
CA PHE A 164 27.26 -1.41 2.20
C PHE A 164 25.99 -1.11 1.36
N SER A 165 24.85 -0.95 2.01
CA SER A 165 23.56 -0.90 1.33
C SER A 165 23.28 0.45 0.67
N ARG A 166 23.69 1.55 1.28
CA ARG A 166 23.43 2.90 0.76
C ARG A 166 24.43 3.93 1.31
N THR A 167 24.64 5.01 0.56
CA THR A 167 25.51 6.12 0.95
C THR A 167 24.86 7.00 2.02
N SER A 168 23.55 7.30 1.86
CA SER A 168 22.85 8.18 2.78
C SER A 168 22.55 7.49 4.12
N PRO A 169 22.55 8.23 5.24
CA PRO A 169 22.25 7.69 6.56
C PRO A 169 20.79 7.22 6.67
N TYR A 170 19.86 7.85 5.95
CA TYR A 170 18.43 7.53 5.99
C TYR A 170 17.92 7.01 4.65
N PRO A 171 17.12 5.94 4.61
CA PRO A 171 16.50 5.47 3.36
C PRO A 171 15.54 6.51 2.77
N THR A 172 15.02 7.39 3.62
CA THR A 172 14.06 8.44 3.25
C THR A 172 14.69 9.64 2.56
N ASP A 173 16.01 9.73 2.47
CA ASP A 173 16.71 10.84 1.81
C ASP A 173 16.36 10.94 0.31
N ILE A 174 15.96 9.83 -0.31
CA ILE A 174 15.45 9.80 -1.68
C ILE A 174 14.20 10.69 -1.87
N ALA A 175 13.47 10.97 -0.81
CA ALA A 175 12.27 11.81 -0.84
C ALA A 175 12.55 13.31 -0.67
N LEU A 176 13.81 13.70 -0.59
CA LEU A 176 14.25 15.10 -0.49
C LEU A 176 14.45 15.78 -1.86
N MET A 177 14.13 15.06 -2.94
CA MET A 177 14.24 15.55 -4.32
C MET A 177 13.34 16.73 -4.61
#